data_2614f870021a0b9c1c9b80552e3f2590
#
_entry.id   2614f870021a0b9c1c9b80552e3f2590
#
_cell.length_a   1.000
_cell.length_b   1.000
_cell.length_c   1.000
_cell.angle_alpha   90.00
_cell.angle_beta   90.00
_cell.angle_gamma   90.00
#
_symmetry.space_group_name_H-M   'P 1'
#
loop_
_entity.id
_entity.type
_entity.pdbx_description
1 polymer ?
#
loop_
_entity_poly.entity_id
_entity_poly.type
_entity_poly.pdbx_seq_one_letter_code
_entity_poly.pdbx_strand_id
1 'polypeptide(L)'
;GNLMETNEKNLVEMSVIGEVSSPQSGSSPYSITPDGKPKVLPGIGGITYNVKVGDNAIQWEADHVEPCVSVKNKDKDENGALNLLSCIGNTARVITGDAKGSTGVVTGKHGGIENVLVDFDDKALEKLAIGDKILIRSFGLGLSFAGYSQVKPLNMSPGLLNVLPIRMDKAKDTMHVPVTHVVPAAIMGSGLGSQHCYRGDYDIQLFDKQNVEKYHLQTLRFGDIVAIMDADHTYGRIFRTGAV
;
A
#
# COMPACT_ATOMS: atom_id res chain seq x y z
N GLY A 1 -7.58 -10.91 -24.66
CA GLY A 1 -6.70 -11.27 -23.54
C GLY A 1 -7.30 -12.44 -22.78
N ASN A 2 -6.50 -13.47 -22.52
CA ASN A 2 -6.94 -14.55 -21.65
C ASN A 2 -7.18 -13.97 -20.25
N LEU A 3 -8.44 -13.81 -19.88
CA LEU A 3 -8.84 -13.51 -18.50
C LEU A 3 -8.28 -14.63 -17.61
N MET A 4 -7.47 -14.25 -16.62
CA MET A 4 -7.01 -15.20 -15.62
C MET A 4 -8.21 -15.71 -14.82
N GLU A 5 -8.33 -17.02 -14.72
CA GLU A 5 -9.39 -17.63 -13.94
C GLU A 5 -9.04 -17.53 -12.45
N THR A 6 -9.96 -17.01 -11.66
CA THR A 6 -9.83 -16.79 -10.22
C THR A 6 -11.03 -17.34 -9.48
N ASN A 7 -10.93 -17.38 -8.15
CA ASN A 7 -12.04 -17.70 -7.25
C ASN A 7 -12.91 -16.49 -6.87
N GLU A 8 -12.86 -15.39 -7.65
CA GLU A 8 -13.55 -14.13 -7.35
C GLU A 8 -15.02 -14.31 -6.96
N LYS A 9 -15.73 -15.23 -7.62
CA LYS A 9 -17.15 -15.51 -7.36
C LYS A 9 -17.45 -16.03 -5.94
N ASN A 10 -16.44 -16.53 -5.25
CA ASN A 10 -16.56 -17.11 -3.92
C ASN A 10 -16.06 -16.16 -2.81
N LEU A 11 -15.57 -14.98 -3.18
CA LEU A 11 -15.08 -14.01 -2.20
C LEU A 11 -16.24 -13.29 -1.51
N VAL A 12 -16.07 -13.04 -0.21
CA VAL A 12 -17.01 -12.23 0.55
C VAL A 12 -16.72 -10.76 0.31
N GLU A 13 -17.74 -9.99 -0.01
CA GLU A 13 -17.71 -8.55 -0.14
C GLU A 13 -18.44 -7.91 1.04
N MET A 14 -17.78 -7.04 1.80
CA MET A 14 -18.38 -6.40 2.97
C MET A 14 -17.84 -4.99 3.19
N SER A 15 -18.53 -4.20 4.02
CA SER A 15 -18.10 -2.86 4.36
C SER A 15 -17.21 -2.87 5.59
N VAL A 16 -16.17 -2.03 5.56
CA VAL A 16 -15.43 -1.60 6.74
C VAL A 16 -15.42 -0.08 6.78
N ILE A 17 -15.22 0.49 7.95
CA ILE A 17 -15.29 1.93 8.15
C ILE A 17 -14.09 2.44 8.92
N GLY A 18 -13.65 3.63 8.56
CA GLY A 18 -12.69 4.42 9.31
C GLY A 18 -13.01 5.90 9.18
N GLU A 19 -12.13 6.73 9.68
CA GLU A 19 -12.21 8.17 9.53
C GLU A 19 -10.87 8.73 9.06
N VAL A 20 -10.87 9.90 8.43
CA VAL A 20 -9.63 10.62 8.12
C VAL A 20 -8.88 10.84 9.43
N SER A 21 -7.70 10.23 9.56
CA SER A 21 -6.94 10.25 10.80
C SER A 21 -6.25 11.60 11.02
N SER A 22 -6.07 11.97 12.28
CA SER A 22 -5.22 13.11 12.62
C SER A 22 -3.75 12.68 12.59
N PRO A 23 -2.83 13.51 12.09
CA PRO A 23 -1.41 13.29 12.27
C PRO A 23 -1.05 13.15 13.75
N GLN A 24 -0.13 12.25 14.06
CA GLN A 24 0.34 12.01 15.42
C GLN A 24 1.87 12.00 15.43
N SER A 25 2.49 12.73 16.35
CA SER A 25 3.95 12.82 16.47
C SER A 25 4.56 11.78 17.40
N GLY A 26 3.74 11.03 18.14
CA GLY A 26 4.23 10.08 19.14
C GLY A 26 5.01 10.75 20.28
N SER A 27 5.91 9.99 20.92
CA SER A 27 6.73 10.46 22.05
C SER A 27 8.01 11.19 21.62
N SER A 28 8.46 11.00 20.39
CA SER A 28 9.64 11.68 19.86
C SER A 28 9.22 12.78 18.88
N PRO A 29 9.55 14.04 19.15
CA PRO A 29 9.13 15.16 18.32
C PRO A 29 9.94 15.28 17.02
N TYR A 30 10.98 14.47 16.83
CA TYR A 30 11.83 14.51 15.63
C TYR A 30 12.45 13.14 15.32
N SER A 31 12.86 12.97 14.07
CA SER A 31 13.69 11.87 13.60
C SER A 31 15.13 12.33 13.40
N ILE A 32 16.07 11.40 13.47
CA ILE A 32 17.49 11.68 13.17
C ILE A 32 17.77 11.27 11.73
N THR A 33 18.30 12.21 10.96
CA THR A 33 18.72 11.96 9.56
C THR A 33 19.98 11.08 9.51
N PRO A 34 20.33 10.47 8.35
CA PRO A 34 21.54 9.68 8.21
C PRO A 34 22.85 10.43 8.52
N ASP A 35 22.86 11.75 8.38
CA ASP A 35 23.99 12.63 8.76
C ASP A 35 23.92 13.11 10.21
N GLY A 36 23.03 12.53 11.03
CA GLY A 36 22.98 12.76 12.48
C GLY A 36 22.24 14.03 12.91
N LYS A 37 21.47 14.67 12.02
CA LYS A 37 20.73 15.90 12.36
C LYS A 37 19.30 15.61 12.78
N PRO A 38 18.79 16.28 13.84
CA PRO A 38 17.39 16.15 14.19
C PRO A 38 16.51 16.93 13.20
N LYS A 39 15.46 16.25 12.70
CA LYS A 39 14.44 16.86 11.84
C LYS A 39 13.04 16.48 12.31
N VAL A 40 12.12 17.44 12.25
CA VAL A 40 10.68 17.17 12.31
C VAL A 40 10.20 16.98 10.87
N LEU A 41 9.75 15.78 10.57
CA LEU A 41 9.37 15.40 9.21
C LEU A 41 7.85 15.18 9.13
N PRO A 42 7.13 15.84 8.18
CA PRO A 42 5.73 15.57 7.91
C PRO A 42 5.56 14.25 7.16
N GLY A 43 4.34 13.73 7.04
CA GLY A 43 4.03 12.68 6.09
C GLY A 43 3.20 11.50 6.61
N ILE A 44 2.83 11.49 7.89
CA ILE A 44 2.05 10.39 8.49
C ILE A 44 0.73 10.93 9.03
N GLY A 45 -0.38 10.34 8.57
CA GLY A 45 -1.73 10.69 8.99
C GLY A 45 -2.31 11.89 8.26
N GLY A 46 -3.59 12.11 8.41
CA GLY A 46 -4.33 13.23 7.89
C GLY A 46 -4.52 13.24 6.37
N ILE A 47 -4.46 14.43 5.81
CA ILE A 47 -4.61 14.68 4.38
C ILE A 47 -3.29 15.27 3.86
N THR A 48 -2.68 14.60 2.90
CA THR A 48 -1.50 15.07 2.20
C THR A 48 -1.95 15.58 0.82
N TYR A 49 -1.99 16.88 0.66
CA TYR A 49 -2.60 17.51 -0.52
C TYR A 49 -1.74 17.40 -1.79
N ASN A 50 -0.43 17.38 -1.64
CA ASN A 50 0.53 17.51 -2.74
C ASN A 50 1.37 16.25 -2.99
N VAL A 51 1.05 15.13 -2.35
CA VAL A 51 1.67 13.83 -2.61
C VAL A 51 0.59 12.81 -2.88
N LYS A 52 0.58 12.27 -4.09
CA LYS A 52 -0.46 11.36 -4.58
C LYS A 52 0.16 10.20 -5.35
N VAL A 53 -0.65 9.20 -5.63
CA VAL A 53 -0.25 8.10 -6.54
C VAL A 53 0.15 8.68 -7.90
N GLY A 54 1.30 8.25 -8.41
CA GLY A 54 1.92 8.76 -9.64
C GLY A 54 3.04 9.78 -9.41
N ASP A 55 3.14 10.38 -8.23
CA ASP A 55 4.23 11.29 -7.89
C ASP A 55 5.52 10.53 -7.61
N ASN A 56 6.66 11.21 -7.78
CA ASN A 56 7.98 10.67 -7.46
C ASN A 56 8.06 10.30 -5.98
N ALA A 57 8.64 9.13 -5.66
CA ALA A 57 8.66 8.60 -4.30
C ALA A 57 9.79 9.16 -3.42
N ILE A 58 10.84 9.77 -3.99
CA ILE A 58 12.07 10.10 -3.25
C ILE A 58 12.41 11.59 -3.13
N GLN A 59 11.62 12.48 -3.71
CA GLN A 59 11.95 13.91 -3.72
C GLN A 59 11.49 14.70 -2.50
N TRP A 60 10.80 14.06 -1.54
CA TRP A 60 10.11 14.73 -0.46
C TRP A 60 10.99 14.90 0.78
N GLU A 61 10.86 16.03 1.45
CA GLU A 61 11.46 16.29 2.76
C GLU A 61 10.60 15.64 3.86
N ALA A 62 10.55 14.32 3.85
CA ALA A 62 9.78 13.50 4.77
C ALA A 62 10.49 12.16 5.00
N ASP A 63 10.32 11.59 6.18
CA ASP A 63 10.83 10.25 6.51
C ASP A 63 9.96 9.17 5.86
N HIS A 64 8.67 9.23 6.13
CA HIS A 64 7.63 8.41 5.51
C HIS A 64 6.54 9.33 4.97
N VAL A 65 6.05 9.05 3.79
CA VAL A 65 4.90 9.77 3.23
C VAL A 65 3.76 8.79 3.03
N GLU A 66 2.62 9.11 3.62
CA GLU A 66 1.35 8.46 3.33
C GLU A 66 0.62 9.31 2.26
N PRO A 67 0.64 8.91 0.97
CA PRO A 67 0.04 9.72 -0.08
C PRO A 67 -1.46 9.90 0.12
N CYS A 68 -1.96 11.08 -0.19
CA CYS A 68 -3.34 11.48 -0.22
C CYS A 68 -4.04 11.45 1.16
N VAL A 69 -4.83 10.44 1.50
CA VAL A 69 -5.64 10.42 2.72
C VAL A 69 -5.33 9.18 3.55
N SER A 70 -5.06 9.40 4.83
CA SER A 70 -4.86 8.33 5.82
C SER A 70 -6.15 8.08 6.59
N VAL A 71 -6.58 6.83 6.62
CA VAL A 71 -7.84 6.39 7.22
C VAL A 71 -7.58 5.42 8.35
N LYS A 72 -8.21 5.65 9.51
CA LYS A 72 -8.05 4.84 10.71
C LYS A 72 -9.36 4.75 11.47
N ASN A 73 -9.60 3.65 12.19
CA ASN A 73 -10.68 3.56 13.16
C ASN A 73 -10.13 3.77 14.57
N LYS A 74 -10.88 4.47 15.43
CA LYS A 74 -10.49 4.73 16.83
C LYS A 74 -10.55 3.49 17.70
N ASP A 75 -11.52 2.62 17.45
CA ASP A 75 -11.58 1.32 18.12
C ASP A 75 -10.48 0.42 17.56
N LYS A 76 -9.74 -0.24 18.46
CA LYS A 76 -8.58 -1.05 18.10
C LYS A 76 -8.96 -2.28 17.26
N ASP A 77 -10.05 -2.94 17.62
CA ASP A 77 -10.47 -4.18 16.94
C ASP A 77 -11.10 -3.86 15.57
N GLU A 78 -11.90 -2.79 15.51
CA GLU A 78 -12.43 -2.29 14.24
C GLU A 78 -11.33 -1.77 13.32
N ASN A 79 -10.29 -1.14 13.86
CA ASN A 79 -9.12 -0.73 13.07
C ASN A 79 -8.32 -1.94 12.57
N GLY A 80 -8.24 -2.99 13.37
CA GLY A 80 -7.67 -4.27 12.94
C GLY A 80 -8.42 -4.85 11.76
N ALA A 81 -9.74 -4.84 11.79
CA ALA A 81 -10.59 -5.28 10.68
C ALA A 81 -10.44 -4.36 9.45
N LEU A 82 -10.42 -3.04 9.64
CA LEU A 82 -10.19 -2.07 8.57
C LEU A 82 -8.89 -2.36 7.81
N ASN A 83 -7.78 -2.58 8.53
CA ASN A 83 -6.48 -2.86 7.94
C ASN A 83 -6.38 -4.25 7.31
N LEU A 84 -6.96 -5.27 7.95
CA LEU A 84 -6.95 -6.64 7.43
C LEU A 84 -7.78 -6.78 6.18
N LEU A 85 -9.00 -6.26 6.19
CA LEU A 85 -10.00 -6.52 5.16
C LEU A 85 -9.89 -5.59 3.95
N SER A 86 -9.36 -4.36 4.11
CA SER A 86 -9.13 -3.47 2.98
C SER A 86 -8.11 -4.06 2.03
N CYS A 87 -8.44 -4.10 0.74
CA CYS A 87 -7.53 -4.53 -0.32
C CYS A 87 -7.21 -3.36 -1.24
N ILE A 88 -5.98 -3.33 -1.78
CA ILE A 88 -5.57 -2.32 -2.75
C ILE A 88 -6.48 -2.42 -3.98
N GLY A 89 -7.06 -1.29 -4.39
CA GLY A 89 -8.05 -1.21 -5.46
C GLY A 89 -9.51 -1.25 -4.97
N ASN A 90 -9.78 -1.42 -3.67
CA ASN A 90 -11.14 -1.32 -3.14
C ASN A 90 -11.68 0.10 -3.27
N THR A 91 -12.97 0.22 -3.54
CA THR A 91 -13.66 1.50 -3.58
C THR A 91 -13.87 2.04 -2.16
N ALA A 92 -13.55 3.30 -1.97
CA ALA A 92 -13.83 4.06 -0.75
C ALA A 92 -14.84 5.16 -1.04
N ARG A 93 -15.69 5.49 -0.07
CA ARG A 93 -16.68 6.55 -0.18
C ARG A 93 -16.74 7.39 1.08
N VAL A 94 -16.71 8.70 0.91
CA VAL A 94 -16.95 9.64 2.02
C VAL A 94 -18.43 9.62 2.38
N ILE A 95 -18.75 9.41 3.66
CA ILE A 95 -20.13 9.29 4.13
C ILE A 95 -20.55 10.41 5.09
N THR A 96 -19.64 11.30 5.48
CA THR A 96 -19.91 12.47 6.32
C THR A 96 -19.23 13.71 5.76
N GLY A 97 -19.57 14.89 6.29
CA GLY A 97 -18.92 16.16 5.96
C GLY A 97 -19.22 16.71 4.57
N ASP A 98 -18.46 17.73 4.18
CA ASP A 98 -18.69 18.46 2.93
C ASP A 98 -18.30 17.67 1.68
N ALA A 99 -17.41 16.69 1.85
CA ALA A 99 -17.02 15.78 0.78
C ALA A 99 -17.94 14.55 0.63
N LYS A 100 -19.05 14.48 1.38
CA LYS A 100 -19.97 13.35 1.35
C LYS A 100 -20.39 12.98 -0.07
N GLY A 101 -20.26 11.68 -0.39
CA GLY A 101 -20.56 11.13 -1.72
C GLY A 101 -19.35 11.05 -2.65
N SER A 102 -18.24 11.72 -2.34
CA SER A 102 -16.99 11.56 -3.08
C SER A 102 -16.48 10.12 -2.96
N THR A 103 -15.91 9.62 -4.05
CA THR A 103 -15.35 8.27 -4.13
C THR A 103 -13.84 8.33 -4.33
N GLY A 104 -13.17 7.35 -3.75
CA GLY A 104 -11.73 7.15 -3.87
C GLY A 104 -11.39 5.67 -3.98
N VAL A 105 -10.11 5.38 -3.99
CA VAL A 105 -9.56 4.02 -4.14
C VAL A 105 -8.53 3.76 -3.05
N VAL A 106 -8.61 2.59 -2.41
CA VAL A 106 -7.57 2.14 -1.48
C VAL A 106 -6.28 1.89 -2.26
N THR A 107 -5.19 2.51 -1.82
CA THR A 107 -3.89 2.47 -2.49
C THR A 107 -2.78 1.86 -1.65
N GLY A 108 -2.96 1.74 -0.36
CA GLY A 108 -1.93 1.20 0.51
C GLY A 108 -2.38 0.96 1.94
N LYS A 109 -1.46 0.40 2.71
CA LYS A 109 -1.55 0.20 4.16
C LYS A 109 -0.22 0.59 4.78
N HIS A 110 -0.25 1.22 5.95
CA HIS A 110 0.95 1.54 6.72
C HIS A 110 0.94 0.75 8.02
N GLY A 111 1.68 -0.35 8.05
CA GLY A 111 1.79 -1.23 9.22
C GLY A 111 2.53 -0.57 10.37
N GLY A 112 2.23 -0.99 11.60
CA GLY A 112 2.74 -0.35 12.82
C GLY A 112 1.99 0.94 13.18
N ILE A 113 1.78 1.82 12.21
CA ILE A 113 0.91 3.00 12.32
C ILE A 113 -0.56 2.60 12.19
N GLU A 114 -0.84 1.56 11.39
CA GLU A 114 -2.17 0.99 11.17
C GLU A 114 -3.14 1.96 10.50
N ASN A 115 -2.66 2.67 9.48
CA ASN A 115 -3.49 3.48 8.57
C ASN A 115 -3.76 2.71 7.27
N VAL A 116 -4.94 2.91 6.71
CA VAL A 116 -5.26 2.55 5.33
C VAL A 116 -5.18 3.82 4.48
N LEU A 117 -4.51 3.75 3.33
CA LEU A 117 -4.30 4.88 2.45
C LEU A 117 -5.34 4.87 1.33
N VAL A 118 -5.95 6.03 1.09
CA VAL A 118 -7.01 6.19 0.08
C VAL A 118 -6.69 7.38 -0.79
N ASP A 119 -6.72 7.16 -2.11
CA ASP A 119 -6.58 8.23 -3.10
C ASP A 119 -7.93 8.83 -3.44
N PHE A 120 -7.99 10.16 -3.43
CA PHE A 120 -9.15 10.96 -3.83
C PHE A 120 -8.71 12.04 -4.82
N ASP A 121 -9.64 12.53 -5.63
CA ASP A 121 -9.39 13.66 -6.50
C ASP A 121 -9.26 14.99 -5.71
N ASP A 122 -8.73 16.02 -6.35
CA ASP A 122 -8.46 17.32 -5.71
C ASP A 122 -9.75 17.98 -5.20
N LYS A 123 -10.87 17.78 -5.89
CA LYS A 123 -12.16 18.34 -5.46
C LYS A 123 -12.65 17.74 -4.16
N ALA A 124 -12.43 16.45 -3.97
CA ALA A 124 -12.73 15.77 -2.71
C ALA A 124 -11.78 16.22 -1.61
N LEU A 125 -10.47 16.32 -1.90
CA LEU A 125 -9.46 16.73 -0.92
C LEU A 125 -9.74 18.14 -0.35
N GLU A 126 -10.17 19.09 -1.17
CA GLU A 126 -10.51 20.45 -0.74
C GLU A 126 -11.70 20.51 0.24
N LYS A 127 -12.53 19.47 0.26
CA LYS A 127 -13.73 19.38 1.10
C LYS A 127 -13.60 18.43 2.27
N LEU A 128 -12.64 17.49 2.20
CA LEU A 128 -12.38 16.54 3.26
C LEU A 128 -11.81 17.24 4.50
N ALA A 129 -12.24 16.76 5.65
CA ALA A 129 -11.71 17.19 6.94
C ALA A 129 -11.27 15.97 7.77
N ILE A 130 -10.34 16.20 8.70
CA ILE A 130 -9.97 15.20 9.71
C ILE A 130 -11.22 14.80 10.50
N GLY A 131 -11.44 13.50 10.64
CA GLY A 131 -12.62 12.95 11.29
C GLY A 131 -13.77 12.61 10.36
N ASP A 132 -13.73 13.01 9.09
CA ASP A 132 -14.72 12.56 8.10
C ASP A 132 -14.67 11.05 7.95
N LYS A 133 -15.86 10.42 7.91
CA LYS A 133 -15.98 8.98 7.84
C LYS A 133 -15.89 8.48 6.42
N ILE A 134 -15.10 7.42 6.27
CA ILE A 134 -14.83 6.74 5.00
C ILE A 134 -15.32 5.31 5.11
N LEU A 135 -16.24 4.92 4.24
CA LEU A 135 -16.69 3.55 4.08
C LEU A 135 -15.89 2.91 2.94
N ILE A 136 -15.22 1.79 3.23
CA ILE A 136 -14.50 1.00 2.25
C ILE A 136 -15.28 -0.27 1.96
N ARG A 137 -15.49 -0.55 0.69
CA ARG A 137 -16.11 -1.77 0.21
C ARG A 137 -15.03 -2.83 0.03
N SER A 138 -14.81 -3.61 1.09
CA SER A 138 -13.77 -4.64 1.16
C SER A 138 -14.12 -5.80 0.24
N PHE A 139 -13.22 -6.09 -0.70
CA PHE A 139 -13.36 -7.20 -1.64
C PHE A 139 -11.99 -7.65 -2.15
N GLY A 140 -11.59 -8.89 -1.86
CA GLY A 140 -10.31 -9.42 -2.33
C GLY A 140 -9.61 -10.36 -1.36
N LEU A 141 -9.98 -10.38 -0.08
CA LEU A 141 -9.38 -11.30 0.88
C LEU A 141 -9.73 -12.75 0.50
N GLY A 142 -8.69 -13.58 0.37
CA GLY A 142 -8.82 -14.97 -0.07
C GLY A 142 -8.75 -15.15 -1.60
N LEU A 143 -8.46 -14.10 -2.36
CA LEU A 143 -8.28 -14.19 -3.82
C LEU A 143 -7.18 -15.21 -4.17
N SER A 144 -7.43 -16.03 -5.16
CA SER A 144 -6.48 -17.03 -5.65
C SER A 144 -6.65 -17.26 -7.17
N PHE A 145 -5.56 -17.72 -7.80
CA PHE A 145 -5.56 -18.10 -9.20
C PHE A 145 -5.91 -19.58 -9.37
N ALA A 146 -6.77 -19.92 -10.31
CA ALA A 146 -7.01 -21.30 -10.70
C ALA A 146 -5.76 -21.85 -11.42
N GLY A 147 -5.26 -23.00 -10.93
CA GLY A 147 -4.11 -23.67 -11.54
C GLY A 147 -2.71 -23.12 -11.17
N TYR A 148 -2.64 -22.07 -10.35
CA TYR A 148 -1.37 -21.43 -9.93
C TYR A 148 -1.33 -21.23 -8.41
N SER A 149 -1.42 -22.29 -7.64
CA SER A 149 -1.48 -22.22 -6.17
C SER A 149 -0.21 -21.67 -5.51
N GLN A 150 0.92 -21.72 -6.21
CA GLN A 150 2.20 -21.16 -5.76
C GLN A 150 2.26 -19.63 -5.83
N VAL A 151 1.37 -18.99 -6.63
CA VAL A 151 1.27 -17.54 -6.74
C VAL A 151 0.08 -17.05 -5.92
N LYS A 152 0.33 -16.19 -4.96
CA LYS A 152 -0.70 -15.68 -4.04
C LYS A 152 -0.89 -14.18 -4.22
N PRO A 153 -2.02 -13.73 -4.79
CA PRO A 153 -2.37 -12.32 -4.79
C PRO A 153 -2.85 -11.91 -3.39
N LEU A 154 -2.04 -11.14 -2.68
CA LEU A 154 -2.33 -10.69 -1.32
C LEU A 154 -2.65 -9.19 -1.32
N ASN A 155 -3.56 -8.77 -0.43
CA ASN A 155 -3.97 -7.36 -0.29
C ASN A 155 -4.46 -6.68 -1.58
N MET A 156 -4.98 -7.44 -2.52
CA MET A 156 -5.33 -7.00 -3.85
C MET A 156 -6.80 -7.27 -4.13
N SER A 157 -7.51 -6.28 -4.68
CA SER A 157 -8.87 -6.48 -5.17
C SER A 157 -8.86 -7.21 -6.54
N PRO A 158 -9.90 -7.99 -6.86
CA PRO A 158 -10.07 -8.52 -8.21
C PRO A 158 -10.08 -7.43 -9.29
N GLY A 159 -10.66 -6.26 -8.98
CA GLY A 159 -10.68 -5.12 -9.90
C GLY A 159 -9.29 -4.61 -10.27
N LEU A 160 -8.38 -4.52 -9.29
CA LEU A 160 -6.99 -4.16 -9.56
C LEU A 160 -6.30 -5.26 -10.38
N LEU A 161 -6.48 -6.52 -10.01
CA LEU A 161 -5.90 -7.64 -10.75
C LEU A 161 -6.29 -7.62 -12.22
N ASN A 162 -7.54 -7.30 -12.54
CA ASN A 162 -8.07 -7.28 -13.90
C ASN A 162 -7.48 -6.16 -14.79
N VAL A 163 -6.95 -5.09 -14.19
CA VAL A 163 -6.33 -3.98 -14.95
C VAL A 163 -4.80 -4.11 -15.03
N LEU A 164 -4.19 -4.97 -14.24
CA LEU A 164 -2.76 -5.23 -14.34
C LEU A 164 -2.45 -6.03 -15.61
N PRO A 165 -1.40 -5.66 -16.36
CA PRO A 165 -1.06 -6.32 -17.63
C PRO A 165 -0.31 -7.65 -17.42
N ILE A 166 -0.85 -8.50 -16.53
CA ILE A 166 -0.32 -9.83 -16.25
C ILE A 166 -0.59 -10.76 -17.44
N ARG A 167 0.38 -11.56 -17.79
CA ARG A 167 0.29 -12.53 -18.89
C ARG A 167 0.64 -13.92 -18.41
N MET A 168 -0.12 -14.89 -18.90
CA MET A 168 0.09 -16.32 -18.64
C MET A 168 0.76 -16.96 -19.85
N ASP A 169 1.87 -17.64 -19.66
CA ASP A 169 2.47 -18.54 -20.65
C ASP A 169 2.13 -19.98 -20.26
N LYS A 170 1.04 -20.50 -20.83
CA LYS A 170 0.56 -21.85 -20.54
C LYS A 170 1.54 -22.94 -20.99
N ALA A 171 2.34 -22.68 -22.01
CA ALA A 171 3.32 -23.66 -22.51
C ALA A 171 4.48 -23.84 -21.54
N LYS A 172 4.84 -22.79 -20.80
CA LYS A 172 5.94 -22.80 -19.82
C LYS A 172 5.45 -22.86 -18.38
N ASP A 173 4.15 -22.87 -18.16
CA ASP A 173 3.53 -22.80 -16.83
C ASP A 173 4.06 -21.60 -16.00
N THR A 174 4.16 -20.44 -16.64
CA THR A 174 4.71 -19.23 -16.04
C THR A 174 3.73 -18.07 -16.10
N MET A 175 3.77 -17.24 -15.07
CA MET A 175 3.04 -15.98 -14.98
C MET A 175 4.04 -14.82 -15.09
N HIS A 176 3.78 -13.90 -16.01
CA HIS A 176 4.59 -12.70 -16.22
C HIS A 176 3.87 -11.50 -15.62
N VAL A 177 4.46 -10.95 -14.57
CA VAL A 177 4.00 -9.72 -13.91
C VAL A 177 4.96 -8.61 -14.30
N PRO A 178 4.54 -7.59 -15.08
CA PRO A 178 5.42 -6.49 -15.40
C PRO A 178 5.68 -5.61 -14.19
N VAL A 179 6.94 -5.24 -14.00
CA VAL A 179 7.39 -4.37 -12.93
C VAL A 179 8.16 -3.17 -13.49
N THR A 180 8.16 -2.05 -12.79
CA THR A 180 8.92 -0.86 -13.19
C THR A 180 10.35 -0.91 -12.67
N HIS A 181 10.55 -1.50 -11.51
CA HIS A 181 11.85 -1.56 -10.83
C HIS A 181 12.06 -2.93 -10.19
N VAL A 182 13.33 -3.27 -10.02
CA VAL A 182 13.77 -4.46 -9.29
C VAL A 182 14.58 -4.00 -8.09
N VAL A 183 14.18 -4.42 -6.90
CA VAL A 183 14.74 -3.98 -5.62
C VAL A 183 15.35 -5.19 -4.92
N PRO A 184 16.65 -5.15 -4.52
CA PRO A 184 17.25 -6.25 -3.78
C PRO A 184 16.76 -6.26 -2.33
N ALA A 185 16.63 -7.46 -1.73
CA ALA A 185 16.26 -7.60 -0.32
C ALA A 185 17.17 -6.81 0.63
N ALA A 186 18.43 -6.59 0.24
CA ALA A 186 19.42 -5.90 1.06
C ALA A 186 19.09 -4.44 1.39
N ILE A 187 18.29 -3.76 0.54
CA ILE A 187 17.87 -2.38 0.79
C ILE A 187 16.45 -2.25 1.32
N MET A 188 15.80 -3.36 1.61
CA MET A 188 14.51 -3.34 2.28
C MET A 188 14.69 -3.02 3.76
N GLY A 189 13.87 -2.11 4.25
CA GLY A 189 13.86 -1.64 5.64
C GLY A 189 12.94 -2.42 6.55
N SER A 190 12.22 -1.70 7.40
CA SER A 190 11.23 -2.27 8.32
C SER A 190 9.91 -2.63 7.62
N GLY A 191 8.97 -3.15 8.36
CA GLY A 191 7.58 -3.34 7.97
C GLY A 191 7.07 -4.76 8.13
N LEU A 192 7.63 -5.76 7.48
CA LEU A 192 7.16 -7.15 7.57
C LEU A 192 7.73 -7.87 8.79
N GLY A 193 7.29 -7.48 9.99
CA GLY A 193 7.59 -8.15 11.25
C GLY A 193 6.46 -9.03 11.79
N SER A 194 5.33 -9.14 11.08
CA SER A 194 4.17 -9.93 11.51
C SER A 194 4.17 -11.34 10.92
N GLN A 195 3.33 -12.20 11.47
CA GLN A 195 3.19 -13.60 11.04
C GLN A 195 2.56 -13.78 9.66
N HIS A 196 2.05 -12.71 9.06
CA HIS A 196 1.43 -12.71 7.73
C HIS A 196 1.47 -11.32 7.10
N CYS A 197 1.31 -11.25 5.77
CA CYS A 197 1.36 -10.00 5.00
C CYS A 197 0.00 -9.35 4.71
N TYR A 198 -1.08 -9.73 5.37
CA TYR A 198 -2.40 -9.10 5.18
C TYR A 198 -2.51 -7.72 5.83
N ARG A 199 -1.65 -7.45 6.79
CA ARG A 199 -1.55 -6.15 7.49
C ARG A 199 -0.12 -5.68 7.40
N GLY A 200 0.07 -4.42 7.04
CA GLY A 200 1.39 -3.84 7.04
C GLY A 200 1.90 -3.46 5.65
N ASP A 201 3.14 -3.11 5.65
CA ASP A 201 3.91 -2.58 4.55
C ASP A 201 5.32 -3.17 4.56
N TYR A 202 6.14 -2.76 3.60
CA TYR A 202 7.54 -3.15 3.53
C TYR A 202 8.32 -2.00 2.91
N ASP A 203 9.17 -1.35 3.69
CA ASP A 203 9.83 -0.12 3.33
C ASP A 203 11.03 -0.35 2.42
N ILE A 204 11.13 0.42 1.34
CA ILE A 204 12.34 0.53 0.53
C ILE A 204 13.18 1.66 1.08
N GLN A 205 14.44 1.39 1.44
CA GLN A 205 15.37 2.42 1.91
C GLN A 205 15.94 3.20 0.72
N LEU A 206 15.64 4.49 0.66
CA LEU A 206 15.96 5.36 -0.47
C LEU A 206 16.97 6.48 -0.12
N PHE A 207 17.62 6.41 1.04
CA PHE A 207 18.55 7.45 1.49
C PHE A 207 19.99 7.32 0.91
N ASP A 208 20.40 6.10 0.54
CA ASP A 208 21.74 5.87 -0.03
C ASP A 208 21.73 6.13 -1.54
N LYS A 209 22.37 7.23 -1.93
CA LYS A 209 22.45 7.68 -3.32
C LYS A 209 23.06 6.64 -4.27
N GLN A 210 24.06 5.86 -3.80
CA GLN A 210 24.70 4.83 -4.62
C GLN A 210 23.71 3.71 -4.97
N ASN A 211 22.93 3.26 -4.01
CA ASN A 211 21.88 2.26 -4.24
C ASN A 211 20.75 2.82 -5.10
N VAL A 212 20.32 4.05 -4.86
CA VAL A 212 19.31 4.71 -5.67
C VAL A 212 19.74 4.77 -7.15
N GLU A 213 20.97 5.18 -7.43
CA GLU A 213 21.53 5.22 -8.80
C GLU A 213 21.68 3.82 -9.40
N LYS A 214 22.26 2.89 -8.64
CA LYS A 214 22.52 1.50 -9.09
C LYS A 214 21.26 0.77 -9.53
N TYR A 215 20.17 0.97 -8.84
CA TYR A 215 18.87 0.31 -9.11
C TYR A 215 17.85 1.22 -9.79
N HIS A 216 18.27 2.40 -10.25
CA HIS A 216 17.43 3.38 -10.96
C HIS A 216 16.20 3.85 -10.17
N LEU A 217 16.30 3.88 -8.84
CA LEU A 217 15.17 4.20 -7.95
C LEU A 217 14.79 5.68 -7.94
N GLN A 218 15.61 6.56 -8.54
CA GLN A 218 15.27 7.97 -8.71
C GLN A 218 14.00 8.21 -9.55
N THR A 219 13.59 7.21 -10.32
CA THR A 219 12.37 7.25 -11.15
C THR A 219 11.17 6.56 -10.51
N LEU A 220 11.36 6.00 -9.31
CA LEU A 220 10.29 5.30 -8.58
C LEU A 220 9.14 6.27 -8.26
N ARG A 221 7.91 5.82 -8.50
CA ARG A 221 6.69 6.57 -8.23
C ARG A 221 5.77 5.81 -7.29
N PHE A 222 5.00 6.53 -6.51
CA PHE A 222 3.90 5.93 -5.76
C PHE A 222 2.92 5.25 -6.72
N GLY A 223 2.63 3.96 -6.48
CA GLY A 223 1.79 3.12 -7.35
C GLY A 223 2.58 2.23 -8.31
N ASP A 224 3.89 2.35 -8.40
CA ASP A 224 4.72 1.43 -9.17
C ASP A 224 4.67 0.00 -8.62
N ILE A 225 4.69 -0.98 -9.50
CA ILE A 225 4.86 -2.39 -9.14
C ILE A 225 6.36 -2.71 -9.19
N VAL A 226 6.89 -3.18 -8.08
CA VAL A 226 8.31 -3.54 -7.94
C VAL A 226 8.47 -5.02 -7.65
N ALA A 227 9.55 -5.62 -8.16
CA ALA A 227 9.97 -6.95 -7.77
C ALA A 227 11.01 -6.83 -6.64
N ILE A 228 10.83 -7.56 -5.55
CA ILE A 228 11.81 -7.64 -4.46
C ILE A 228 12.56 -8.95 -4.59
N MET A 229 13.84 -8.87 -4.94
CA MET A 229 14.67 -10.05 -5.16
C MET A 229 15.20 -10.65 -3.86
N ASP A 230 15.42 -11.95 -3.88
CA ASP A 230 16.01 -12.73 -2.80
C ASP A 230 15.23 -12.64 -1.48
N ALA A 231 13.91 -12.55 -1.58
CA ALA A 231 13.03 -12.42 -0.42
C ALA A 231 11.76 -13.27 -0.60
N ASP A 232 11.34 -13.92 0.48
CA ASP A 232 10.03 -14.56 0.59
C ASP A 232 9.36 -14.06 1.88
N HIS A 233 8.38 -13.17 1.75
CA HIS A 233 7.75 -12.52 2.89
C HIS A 233 6.31 -12.98 3.14
N THR A 234 5.94 -14.11 2.61
CA THR A 234 4.59 -14.67 2.77
C THR A 234 4.18 -14.80 4.24
N TYR A 235 5.10 -15.23 5.09
CA TYR A 235 4.89 -15.48 6.52
C TYR A 235 5.88 -14.73 7.41
N GLY A 236 6.26 -13.53 7.05
CA GLY A 236 7.26 -12.75 7.73
C GLY A 236 8.51 -12.53 6.88
N ARG A 237 9.51 -11.89 7.46
CA ARG A 237 10.72 -11.48 6.73
C ARG A 237 11.70 -12.65 6.60
N ILE A 238 11.82 -13.21 5.41
CA ILE A 238 12.73 -14.30 5.09
C ILE A 238 13.58 -13.95 3.87
N PHE A 239 14.89 -14.01 4.03
CA PHE A 239 15.83 -13.96 2.91
C PHE A 239 15.87 -15.34 2.24
N ARG A 240 15.67 -15.36 0.92
CA ARG A 240 15.68 -16.59 0.13
C ARG A 240 16.25 -16.32 -1.26
N THR A 241 17.47 -16.80 -1.52
CA THR A 241 18.13 -16.63 -2.80
C THR A 241 17.29 -17.14 -3.97
N GLY A 242 17.16 -16.32 -5.01
CA GLY A 242 16.41 -16.65 -6.22
C GLY A 242 14.89 -16.49 -6.11
N ALA A 243 14.35 -16.03 -4.96
CA ALA A 243 12.95 -15.65 -4.85
C ALA A 243 12.72 -14.22 -5.43
N VAL A 244 11.55 -13.98 -6.02
CA VAL A 244 11.11 -12.68 -6.51
C VAL A 244 9.63 -12.52 -6.22
#